data_52f172afed223bccc7c940fb1467f3bb
#
_entry.id   52f172afed223bccc7c940fb1467f3bb
#
_cell.length_a   1.000
_cell.length_b   1.000
_cell.length_c   1.000
_cell.angle_alpha   90.00
_cell.angle_beta   90.00
_cell.angle_gamma   90.00
#
_symmetry.space_group_name_H-M   'P 1'
#
loop_
_entity.id
_entity.type
_entity.pdbx_description
1 polymer ?
#
loop_
_entity_poly.entity_id
_entity_poly.type
_entity_poly.pdbx_seq_one_letter_code
_entity_poly.pdbx_strand_id
1 'polypeptide(L)'
;MSENATREQILIVDDEEVNRTILSLMFDADYDIVEAANGMEAIEAVEKNNDIALILLDVIMPVMDGFGVLDYMKEKALLEKIPVILITSMTPQESEEKAYEYGIADVMHKPFESAIIKRRANNIIELYQSKKNLEIKLKEQEVTIREQEKAIRDNNEFMIDALSSVVEFRSAETGEHTRRIKYFTRILLKYVMKYFPKYGLTTSKIDMIARASVLHDIGKIGIPDAILLKPGKLTEEEFEVIKRHT
;
A
#
# COMPACT_ATOMS: atom_id res chain seq x y z
N MET A 1 -14.94 24.81 -14.79
CA MET A 1 -14.98 23.95 -15.99
C MET A 1 -15.21 22.57 -15.47
N SER A 2 -16.42 22.05 -15.57
CA SER A 2 -16.78 20.71 -15.13
C SER A 2 -16.04 19.72 -16.05
N GLU A 3 -15.10 18.97 -15.45
CA GLU A 3 -14.60 17.72 -16.05
C GLU A 3 -15.84 16.89 -16.39
N ASN A 4 -15.98 16.51 -17.66
CA ASN A 4 -16.91 15.48 -18.09
C ASN A 4 -16.47 14.19 -17.35
N ALA A 5 -17.07 13.91 -16.20
CA ALA A 5 -16.95 12.60 -15.61
C ALA A 5 -17.54 11.63 -16.64
N THR A 6 -16.71 10.82 -17.28
CA THR A 6 -17.16 9.70 -18.12
C THR A 6 -18.05 8.83 -17.26
N ARG A 7 -19.29 8.59 -17.71
CA ARG A 7 -20.18 7.66 -17.01
C ARG A 7 -19.54 6.30 -16.99
N GLU A 8 -19.67 5.61 -15.86
CA GLU A 8 -19.24 4.21 -15.78
C GLU A 8 -20.08 3.33 -16.70
N GLN A 9 -19.49 2.26 -17.18
CA GLN A 9 -20.09 1.39 -18.17
C GLN A 9 -20.56 0.08 -17.56
N ILE A 10 -21.71 -0.40 -18.00
CA ILE A 10 -22.15 -1.79 -17.74
C ILE A 10 -22.09 -2.56 -19.06
N LEU A 11 -21.35 -3.65 -19.09
CA LEU A 11 -21.32 -4.59 -20.20
C LEU A 11 -22.41 -5.63 -20.01
N ILE A 12 -23.34 -5.70 -20.97
CA ILE A 12 -24.43 -6.67 -21.00
C ILE A 12 -24.15 -7.70 -22.11
N VAL A 13 -24.02 -8.95 -21.70
CA VAL A 13 -23.67 -10.07 -22.60
C VAL A 13 -24.78 -11.09 -22.57
N ASP A 14 -25.52 -11.23 -23.65
CA ASP A 14 -26.63 -12.18 -23.82
C ASP A 14 -26.86 -12.35 -25.32
N ASP A 15 -27.09 -13.56 -25.81
CA ASP A 15 -27.31 -13.81 -27.24
C ASP A 15 -28.69 -13.34 -27.72
N GLU A 16 -29.69 -13.26 -26.81
CA GLU A 16 -31.00 -12.77 -27.11
C GLU A 16 -31.08 -11.22 -27.05
N GLU A 17 -31.37 -10.56 -28.17
CA GLU A 17 -31.54 -9.12 -28.26
C GLU A 17 -32.59 -8.56 -27.28
N VAL A 18 -33.66 -9.33 -27.04
CA VAL A 18 -34.75 -8.93 -26.12
C VAL A 18 -34.20 -8.82 -24.68
N ASN A 19 -33.38 -9.76 -24.24
CA ASN A 19 -32.77 -9.74 -22.91
C ASN A 19 -31.81 -8.55 -22.76
N ARG A 20 -30.95 -8.30 -23.74
CA ARG A 20 -30.07 -7.14 -23.76
C ARG A 20 -30.86 -5.85 -23.67
N THR A 21 -31.91 -5.69 -24.48
CA THR A 21 -32.78 -4.52 -24.46
C THR A 21 -33.41 -4.29 -23.07
N ILE A 22 -33.96 -5.35 -22.44
CA ILE A 22 -34.58 -5.27 -21.12
C ILE A 22 -33.53 -4.82 -20.08
N LEU A 23 -32.36 -5.43 -20.08
CA LEU A 23 -31.29 -5.07 -19.16
C LEU A 23 -30.77 -3.64 -19.41
N SER A 24 -30.58 -3.27 -20.68
CA SER A 24 -30.16 -1.91 -21.06
C SER A 24 -31.10 -0.83 -20.52
N LEU A 25 -32.41 -1.02 -20.70
CA LEU A 25 -33.43 -0.09 -20.18
C LEU A 25 -33.47 0.05 -18.66
N MET A 26 -32.90 -0.92 -17.92
CA MET A 26 -32.82 -0.81 -16.46
C MET A 26 -31.70 0.09 -15.97
N PHE A 27 -30.63 0.21 -16.75
CA PHE A 27 -29.39 0.86 -16.33
C PHE A 27 -29.01 2.11 -17.14
N ASP A 28 -29.58 2.35 -18.32
CA ASP A 28 -29.27 3.46 -19.24
C ASP A 28 -29.41 4.87 -18.61
N ALA A 29 -30.27 5.00 -17.61
CA ALA A 29 -30.43 6.26 -16.87
C ALA A 29 -29.18 6.63 -16.05
N ASP A 30 -28.47 5.64 -15.53
CA ASP A 30 -27.38 5.80 -14.54
C ASP A 30 -26.00 5.49 -15.14
N TYR A 31 -25.91 4.58 -16.13
CA TYR A 31 -24.68 4.04 -16.72
C TYR A 31 -24.68 4.10 -18.23
N ASP A 32 -23.51 4.11 -18.85
CA ASP A 32 -23.35 3.89 -20.27
C ASP A 32 -23.36 2.38 -20.56
N ILE A 33 -24.19 1.95 -21.53
CA ILE A 33 -24.37 0.54 -21.82
C ILE A 33 -23.49 0.11 -22.99
N VAL A 34 -22.77 -1.00 -22.78
CA VAL A 34 -22.06 -1.72 -23.85
C VAL A 34 -22.73 -3.08 -23.98
N GLU A 35 -23.07 -3.46 -25.21
CA GLU A 35 -23.73 -4.73 -25.49
C GLU A 35 -22.80 -5.68 -26.25
N ALA A 36 -22.92 -6.98 -25.95
CA ALA A 36 -22.26 -8.06 -26.68
C ALA A 36 -23.23 -9.22 -26.86
N ALA A 37 -23.25 -9.83 -28.04
CA ALA A 37 -24.15 -10.92 -28.37
C ALA A 37 -23.56 -12.34 -28.14
N ASN A 38 -22.29 -12.42 -27.75
CA ASN A 38 -21.57 -13.65 -27.45
C ASN A 38 -20.28 -13.37 -26.65
N GLY A 39 -19.62 -14.42 -26.17
CA GLY A 39 -18.43 -14.30 -25.37
C GLY A 39 -17.22 -13.66 -26.08
N MET A 40 -17.10 -13.84 -27.40
CA MET A 40 -15.99 -13.21 -28.16
C MET A 40 -16.15 -11.68 -28.21
N GLU A 41 -17.36 -11.21 -28.48
CA GLU A 41 -17.66 -9.77 -28.44
C GLU A 41 -17.50 -9.20 -27.04
N ALA A 42 -17.84 -9.98 -25.99
CA ALA A 42 -17.62 -9.58 -24.60
C ALA A 42 -16.13 -9.37 -24.30
N ILE A 43 -15.27 -10.29 -24.74
CA ILE A 43 -13.81 -10.14 -24.58
C ILE A 43 -13.32 -8.88 -25.30
N GLU A 44 -13.73 -8.67 -26.56
CA GLU A 44 -13.36 -7.46 -27.29
C GLU A 44 -13.81 -6.18 -26.59
N ALA A 45 -15.02 -6.18 -26.01
CA ALA A 45 -15.55 -5.07 -25.25
C ALA A 45 -14.71 -4.79 -24.00
N VAL A 46 -14.32 -5.83 -23.24
CA VAL A 46 -13.47 -5.73 -22.07
C VAL A 46 -12.08 -5.21 -22.41
N GLU A 47 -11.51 -5.60 -23.55
CA GLU A 47 -10.20 -5.12 -23.98
C GLU A 47 -10.21 -3.64 -24.43
N LYS A 48 -11.31 -3.20 -25.03
CA LYS A 48 -11.44 -1.83 -25.56
C LYS A 48 -11.86 -0.79 -24.52
N ASN A 49 -12.53 -1.22 -23.43
CA ASN A 49 -13.13 -0.34 -22.45
C ASN A 49 -12.48 -0.53 -21.07
N ASN A 50 -11.90 0.54 -20.54
CA ASN A 50 -11.25 0.52 -19.22
C ASN A 50 -12.18 0.90 -18.07
N ASP A 51 -13.39 1.39 -18.36
CA ASP A 51 -14.32 1.96 -17.38
C ASP A 51 -15.55 1.08 -17.11
N ILE A 52 -15.43 -0.23 -17.39
CA ILE A 52 -16.50 -1.21 -17.11
C ILE A 52 -16.60 -1.40 -15.60
N ALA A 53 -17.73 -0.99 -15.03
CA ALA A 53 -18.04 -1.12 -13.61
C ALA A 53 -18.66 -2.45 -13.23
N LEU A 54 -19.35 -3.11 -14.19
CA LEU A 54 -20.02 -4.38 -14.00
C LEU A 54 -20.20 -5.11 -15.33
N ILE A 55 -20.12 -6.43 -15.30
CA ILE A 55 -20.52 -7.29 -16.43
C ILE A 55 -21.74 -8.11 -16.00
N LEU A 56 -22.82 -8.00 -16.76
CA LEU A 56 -23.97 -8.90 -16.70
C LEU A 56 -23.79 -9.95 -17.79
N LEU A 57 -23.54 -11.20 -17.43
CA LEU A 57 -23.07 -12.24 -18.34
C LEU A 57 -24.04 -13.42 -18.38
N ASP A 58 -24.63 -13.69 -19.53
CA ASP A 58 -25.31 -14.97 -19.73
C ASP A 58 -24.28 -16.09 -19.88
N VAL A 59 -24.67 -17.26 -19.39
CA VAL A 59 -23.82 -18.46 -19.47
C VAL A 59 -24.00 -19.15 -20.80
N ILE A 60 -25.27 -19.30 -21.28
CA ILE A 60 -25.59 -20.13 -22.44
C ILE A 60 -25.67 -19.23 -23.68
N MET A 61 -24.59 -19.20 -24.45
CA MET A 61 -24.51 -18.40 -25.67
C MET A 61 -23.77 -19.16 -26.79
N PRO A 62 -24.07 -18.86 -28.07
CA PRO A 62 -23.34 -19.44 -29.19
C PRO A 62 -21.91 -18.85 -29.30
N VAL A 63 -21.04 -19.49 -30.09
CA VAL A 63 -19.66 -19.11 -30.40
C VAL A 63 -18.72 -19.28 -29.18
N MET A 64 -18.99 -18.60 -28.09
CA MET A 64 -18.29 -18.71 -26.81
C MET A 64 -19.30 -18.51 -25.69
N ASP A 65 -19.36 -19.44 -24.76
CA ASP A 65 -20.23 -19.38 -23.59
C ASP A 65 -19.68 -18.44 -22.49
N GLY A 66 -20.48 -18.16 -21.46
CA GLY A 66 -20.07 -17.26 -20.38
C GLY A 66 -18.89 -17.80 -19.58
N PHE A 67 -18.71 -19.12 -19.47
CA PHE A 67 -17.54 -19.66 -18.78
C PHE A 67 -16.25 -19.43 -19.55
N GLY A 68 -16.27 -19.45 -20.88
CA GLY A 68 -15.13 -19.09 -21.71
C GLY A 68 -14.70 -17.62 -21.49
N VAL A 69 -15.66 -16.72 -21.27
CA VAL A 69 -15.36 -15.32 -20.88
C VAL A 69 -14.71 -15.27 -19.50
N LEU A 70 -15.22 -16.03 -18.52
CA LEU A 70 -14.65 -16.08 -17.18
C LEU A 70 -13.24 -16.67 -17.16
N ASP A 71 -12.96 -17.71 -17.96
CA ASP A 71 -11.62 -18.28 -18.13
C ASP A 71 -10.64 -17.21 -18.62
N TYR A 72 -11.00 -16.46 -19.66
CA TYR A 72 -10.21 -15.36 -20.17
C TYR A 72 -9.97 -14.29 -19.10
N MET A 73 -11.02 -13.85 -18.41
CA MET A 73 -10.91 -12.83 -17.38
C MET A 73 -10.04 -13.29 -16.19
N LYS A 74 -10.11 -14.57 -15.84
CA LYS A 74 -9.28 -15.18 -14.78
C LYS A 74 -7.81 -15.21 -15.18
N GLU A 75 -7.50 -15.64 -16.42
CA GLU A 75 -6.14 -15.65 -16.96
C GLU A 75 -5.50 -14.24 -16.96
N LYS A 76 -6.29 -13.23 -17.26
CA LYS A 76 -5.87 -11.82 -17.28
C LYS A 76 -5.96 -11.11 -15.92
N ALA A 77 -6.35 -11.81 -14.85
CA ALA A 77 -6.59 -11.24 -13.52
C ALA A 77 -7.55 -10.03 -13.52
N LEU A 78 -8.59 -10.09 -14.37
CA LEU A 78 -9.61 -9.06 -14.50
C LEU A 78 -10.78 -9.23 -13.53
N LEU A 79 -11.08 -10.47 -13.07
CA LEU A 79 -12.14 -10.75 -12.11
C LEU A 79 -11.96 -10.04 -10.75
N GLU A 80 -10.73 -9.72 -10.38
CA GLU A 80 -10.47 -8.94 -9.17
C GLU A 80 -10.81 -7.45 -9.32
N LYS A 81 -10.89 -6.95 -10.56
CA LYS A 81 -11.09 -5.55 -10.91
C LYS A 81 -12.49 -5.23 -11.41
N ILE A 82 -13.08 -6.14 -12.16
CA ILE A 82 -14.38 -5.98 -12.81
C ILE A 82 -15.32 -7.05 -12.26
N PRO A 83 -16.34 -6.68 -11.49
CA PRO A 83 -17.32 -7.63 -10.98
C PRO A 83 -18.16 -8.23 -12.11
N VAL A 84 -18.49 -9.51 -11.98
CA VAL A 84 -19.36 -10.21 -12.89
C VAL A 84 -20.57 -10.75 -12.14
N ILE A 85 -21.76 -10.51 -12.68
CA ILE A 85 -23.00 -11.19 -12.29
C ILE A 85 -23.35 -12.15 -13.41
N LEU A 86 -23.40 -13.46 -13.11
CA LEU A 86 -23.94 -14.43 -14.07
C LEU A 86 -25.47 -14.35 -14.08
N ILE A 87 -26.04 -14.36 -15.27
CA ILE A 87 -27.50 -14.45 -15.48
C ILE A 87 -27.75 -15.71 -16.28
N THR A 88 -28.36 -16.74 -15.68
CA THR A 88 -28.42 -18.06 -16.31
C THR A 88 -29.76 -18.77 -16.11
N SER A 89 -30.11 -19.64 -17.06
CA SER A 89 -31.20 -20.62 -16.92
C SER A 89 -30.74 -21.97 -16.38
N MET A 90 -29.45 -22.14 -16.06
CA MET A 90 -28.93 -23.37 -15.44
C MET A 90 -29.50 -23.59 -14.04
N THR A 91 -29.47 -24.86 -13.59
CA THR A 91 -29.88 -25.16 -12.21
C THR A 91 -28.99 -24.46 -11.18
N PRO A 92 -29.52 -24.07 -10.02
CA PRO A 92 -28.72 -23.41 -8.97
C PRO A 92 -27.47 -24.20 -8.59
N GLN A 93 -27.55 -25.51 -8.47
CA GLN A 93 -26.40 -26.34 -8.08
C GLN A 93 -25.23 -26.25 -9.07
N GLU A 94 -25.52 -26.37 -10.38
CA GLU A 94 -24.49 -26.36 -11.42
C GLU A 94 -23.84 -24.97 -11.59
N SER A 95 -24.66 -23.93 -11.48
CA SER A 95 -24.15 -22.55 -11.66
C SER A 95 -23.40 -22.02 -10.44
N GLU A 96 -23.84 -22.35 -9.20
CA GLU A 96 -23.20 -21.90 -7.97
C GLU A 96 -21.84 -22.57 -7.76
N GLU A 97 -21.68 -23.87 -7.99
CA GLU A 97 -20.39 -24.56 -7.88
C GLU A 97 -19.33 -23.90 -8.79
N LYS A 98 -19.67 -23.66 -10.05
CA LYS A 98 -18.78 -22.98 -11.00
C LYS A 98 -18.54 -21.53 -10.64
N ALA A 99 -19.56 -20.81 -10.18
CA ALA A 99 -19.43 -19.44 -9.73
C ALA A 99 -18.38 -19.27 -8.61
N TYR A 100 -18.36 -20.19 -7.63
CA TYR A 100 -17.38 -20.22 -6.57
C TYR A 100 -15.95 -20.42 -7.08
N GLU A 101 -15.74 -21.27 -8.08
CA GLU A 101 -14.41 -21.53 -8.66
C GLU A 101 -13.80 -20.30 -9.35
N TYR A 102 -14.63 -19.44 -9.92
CA TYR A 102 -14.20 -18.18 -10.56
C TYR A 102 -14.15 -17.00 -9.61
N GLY A 103 -14.81 -17.08 -8.45
CA GLY A 103 -14.87 -15.96 -7.51
C GLY A 103 -15.68 -14.78 -8.04
N ILE A 104 -16.75 -15.04 -8.81
CA ILE A 104 -17.62 -13.99 -9.35
C ILE A 104 -18.46 -13.34 -8.25
N ALA A 105 -18.99 -12.14 -8.54
CA ALA A 105 -19.67 -11.34 -7.55
C ALA A 105 -21.06 -11.87 -7.16
N ASP A 106 -21.84 -12.40 -8.12
CA ASP A 106 -23.18 -12.95 -7.85
C ASP A 106 -23.66 -13.84 -9.02
N VAL A 107 -24.70 -14.66 -8.74
CA VAL A 107 -25.43 -15.48 -9.73
C VAL A 107 -26.92 -15.19 -9.64
N MET A 108 -27.55 -15.01 -10.78
CA MET A 108 -28.98 -14.78 -10.88
C MET A 108 -29.61 -15.75 -11.89
N HIS A 109 -30.78 -16.26 -11.56
CA HIS A 109 -31.49 -17.24 -12.41
C HIS A 109 -32.62 -16.57 -13.19
N LYS A 110 -32.73 -16.94 -14.46
CA LYS A 110 -33.88 -16.60 -15.31
C LYS A 110 -35.10 -17.46 -14.93
N PRO A 111 -36.36 -16.94 -14.86
CA PRO A 111 -36.74 -15.55 -15.01
C PRO A 111 -36.39 -14.71 -13.76
N PHE A 112 -36.01 -13.43 -13.96
CA PHE A 112 -35.60 -12.53 -12.92
C PHE A 112 -36.53 -11.31 -12.79
N GLU A 113 -36.56 -10.73 -11.60
CA GLU A 113 -37.26 -9.47 -11.35
C GLU A 113 -36.29 -8.28 -11.54
N SER A 114 -36.68 -7.34 -12.41
CA SER A 114 -35.87 -6.16 -12.74
C SER A 114 -35.38 -5.36 -11.51
N ALA A 115 -36.26 -5.20 -10.51
CA ALA A 115 -35.91 -4.47 -9.28
C ALA A 115 -34.82 -5.18 -8.46
N ILE A 116 -34.79 -6.51 -8.46
CA ILE A 116 -33.81 -7.33 -7.74
C ILE A 116 -32.44 -7.23 -8.44
N ILE A 117 -32.39 -7.37 -9.76
CA ILE A 117 -31.15 -7.20 -10.54
C ILE A 117 -30.54 -5.81 -10.30
N LYS A 118 -31.34 -4.74 -10.48
CA LYS A 118 -30.85 -3.37 -10.33
C LYS A 118 -30.26 -3.14 -8.94
N ARG A 119 -30.93 -3.62 -7.90
CA ARG A 119 -30.46 -3.48 -6.51
C ARG A 119 -29.16 -4.24 -6.28
N ARG A 120 -29.05 -5.49 -6.73
CA ARG A 120 -27.84 -6.30 -6.55
C ARG A 120 -26.67 -5.75 -7.34
N ALA A 121 -26.88 -5.35 -8.59
CA ALA A 121 -25.88 -4.72 -9.42
C ALA A 121 -25.32 -3.46 -8.79
N ASN A 122 -26.19 -2.53 -8.32
CA ASN A 122 -25.76 -1.31 -7.66
C ASN A 122 -24.94 -1.60 -6.38
N ASN A 123 -25.39 -2.53 -5.53
CA ASN A 123 -24.65 -2.91 -4.32
C ASN A 123 -23.23 -3.44 -4.66
N ILE A 124 -23.13 -4.24 -5.71
CA ILE A 124 -21.85 -4.82 -6.15
C ILE A 124 -20.95 -3.72 -6.71
N ILE A 125 -21.47 -2.83 -7.55
CA ILE A 125 -20.72 -1.68 -8.09
C ILE A 125 -20.19 -0.81 -6.94
N GLU A 126 -21.04 -0.43 -5.97
CA GLU A 126 -20.65 0.36 -4.80
C GLU A 126 -19.56 -0.33 -3.98
N LEU A 127 -19.65 -1.66 -3.78
CA LEU A 127 -18.64 -2.43 -3.05
C LEU A 127 -17.30 -2.40 -3.75
N TYR A 128 -17.25 -2.62 -5.07
CA TYR A 128 -16.02 -2.62 -5.84
C TYR A 128 -15.40 -1.21 -5.94
N GLN A 129 -16.22 -0.18 -6.08
CA GLN A 129 -15.76 1.22 -6.03
C GLN A 129 -15.16 1.56 -4.66
N SER A 130 -15.82 1.14 -3.58
CA SER A 130 -15.32 1.35 -2.21
C SER A 130 -13.98 0.63 -2.00
N LYS A 131 -13.86 -0.61 -2.48
CA LYS A 131 -12.59 -1.38 -2.45
C LYS A 131 -11.49 -0.64 -3.22
N LYS A 132 -11.75 -0.21 -4.45
CA LYS A 132 -10.79 0.53 -5.29
C LYS A 132 -10.33 1.82 -4.62
N ASN A 133 -11.27 2.58 -4.04
CA ASN A 133 -10.97 3.82 -3.31
C ASN A 133 -10.12 3.59 -2.06
N LEU A 134 -10.37 2.49 -1.33
CA LEU A 134 -9.56 2.09 -0.18
C LEU A 134 -8.13 1.72 -0.58
N GLU A 135 -7.97 0.98 -1.67
CA GLU A 135 -6.64 0.61 -2.19
C GLU A 135 -5.82 1.84 -2.62
N ILE A 136 -6.46 2.83 -3.25
CA ILE A 136 -5.82 4.11 -3.60
C ILE A 136 -5.38 4.85 -2.32
N LYS A 137 -6.28 5.00 -1.35
CA LYS A 137 -5.98 5.67 -0.08
C LYS A 137 -4.87 4.98 0.71
N LEU A 138 -4.84 3.64 0.72
CA LEU A 138 -3.76 2.88 1.36
C LEU A 138 -2.40 3.19 0.73
N LYS A 139 -2.32 3.23 -0.60
CA LYS A 139 -1.08 3.59 -1.30
C LYS A 139 -0.61 5.01 -0.99
N GLU A 140 -1.54 5.97 -0.95
CA GLU A 140 -1.24 7.36 -0.59
C GLU A 140 -0.72 7.46 0.86
N GLN A 141 -1.36 6.74 1.79
CA GLN A 141 -0.92 6.69 3.19
C GLN A 141 0.46 6.07 3.35
N GLU A 142 0.76 4.97 2.62
CA GLU A 142 2.11 4.37 2.64
C GLU A 142 3.19 5.34 2.19
N VAL A 143 2.95 6.13 1.15
CA VAL A 143 3.88 7.17 0.69
C VAL A 143 4.08 8.22 1.78
N THR A 144 2.99 8.73 2.35
CA THR A 144 3.03 9.74 3.41
C THR A 144 3.80 9.25 4.64
N ILE A 145 3.56 8.01 5.07
CA ILE A 145 4.26 7.39 6.22
C ILE A 145 5.77 7.32 5.94
N ARG A 146 6.19 6.91 4.75
CA ARG A 146 7.61 6.84 4.38
C ARG A 146 8.29 8.21 4.40
N GLU A 147 7.60 9.25 3.93
CA GLU A 147 8.09 10.63 3.98
C GLU A 147 8.22 11.13 5.41
N GLN A 148 7.22 10.88 6.26
CA GLN A 148 7.26 11.25 7.68
C GLN A 148 8.38 10.51 8.43
N GLU A 149 8.55 9.21 8.21
CA GLU A 149 9.65 8.44 8.81
C GLU A 149 11.02 8.97 8.39
N LYS A 150 11.16 9.41 7.14
CA LYS A 150 12.39 10.03 6.67
C LYS A 150 12.62 11.37 7.37
N ALA A 151 11.62 12.23 7.42
CA ALA A 151 11.71 13.53 8.07
C ALA A 151 12.05 13.41 9.58
N ILE A 152 11.45 12.44 10.27
CA ILE A 152 11.76 12.14 11.68
C ILE A 152 13.22 11.71 11.83
N ARG A 153 13.72 10.84 10.96
CA ARG A 153 15.13 10.40 11.00
C ARG A 153 16.09 11.57 10.78
N ASP A 154 15.82 12.38 9.78
CA ASP A 154 16.66 13.53 9.42
C ASP A 154 16.67 14.56 10.57
N ASN A 155 15.51 14.83 11.17
CA ASN A 155 15.39 15.73 12.32
C ASN A 155 16.11 15.18 13.57
N ASN A 156 15.99 13.89 13.86
CA ASN A 156 16.71 13.25 14.96
C ASN A 156 18.23 13.32 14.74
N GLU A 157 18.71 13.09 13.50
CA GLU A 157 20.14 13.22 13.18
C GLU A 157 20.63 14.66 13.38
N PHE A 158 19.86 15.63 12.89
CA PHE A 158 20.15 17.06 13.13
C PHE A 158 20.20 17.41 14.61
N MET A 159 19.25 16.94 15.43
CA MET A 159 19.26 17.21 16.88
C MET A 159 20.48 16.59 17.58
N ILE A 160 20.85 15.36 17.21
CA ILE A 160 22.04 14.67 17.76
C ILE A 160 23.30 15.46 17.40
N ASP A 161 23.46 15.86 16.15
CA ASP A 161 24.62 16.61 15.68
C ASP A 161 24.69 18.02 16.33
N ALA A 162 23.55 18.70 16.49
CA ALA A 162 23.46 19.99 17.15
C ALA A 162 23.85 19.89 18.65
N LEU A 163 23.29 18.92 19.38
CA LEU A 163 23.62 18.69 20.79
C LEU A 163 25.10 18.35 20.97
N SER A 164 25.65 17.50 20.16
CA SER A 164 27.08 17.15 20.18
C SER A 164 27.95 18.36 19.92
N SER A 165 27.60 19.19 18.95
CA SER A 165 28.35 20.43 18.65
C SER A 165 28.38 21.42 19.82
N VAL A 166 27.28 21.53 20.58
CA VAL A 166 27.22 22.37 21.80
C VAL A 166 28.18 21.84 22.88
N VAL A 167 28.23 20.53 23.07
CA VAL A 167 29.13 19.88 24.04
C VAL A 167 30.59 20.04 23.65
N GLU A 168 30.91 19.79 22.38
CA GLU A 168 32.27 19.96 21.83
C GLU A 168 32.75 21.39 21.93
N PHE A 169 31.89 22.37 21.63
CA PHE A 169 32.24 23.81 21.78
C PHE A 169 32.65 24.16 23.22
N ARG A 170 31.97 23.57 24.23
CA ARG A 170 32.33 23.80 25.65
C ARG A 170 33.64 23.11 26.07
N SER A 171 33.97 21.94 25.47
CA SER A 171 35.16 21.16 25.84
C SER A 171 36.39 21.48 25.00
N ALA A 172 36.34 22.49 24.12
CA ALA A 172 37.39 22.87 23.18
C ALA A 172 37.81 21.71 22.24
N GLU A 173 36.95 20.71 22.07
CA GLU A 173 37.11 19.65 21.10
C GLU A 173 36.60 20.10 19.72
N THR A 174 37.14 19.52 18.66
CA THR A 174 36.75 19.89 17.29
C THR A 174 35.65 18.97 16.77
N GLY A 175 34.70 19.51 15.98
CA GLY A 175 33.61 18.74 15.36
C GLY A 175 34.02 17.54 14.49
N GLU A 176 35.31 17.36 14.23
CA GLU A 176 35.85 16.17 13.61
C GLU A 176 35.91 14.96 14.56
N HIS A 177 35.91 15.19 15.87
CA HIS A 177 36.00 14.12 16.86
C HIS A 177 34.77 13.22 16.83
N THR A 178 33.59 13.79 16.92
CA THR A 178 32.30 13.05 16.86
C THR A 178 32.10 12.34 15.54
N ARG A 179 32.50 12.95 14.41
CA ARG A 179 32.44 12.26 13.10
C ARG A 179 33.34 11.04 13.07
N ARG A 180 34.57 11.12 13.65
CA ARG A 180 35.46 9.96 13.74
C ARG A 180 34.89 8.87 14.65
N ILE A 181 34.33 9.21 15.80
CA ILE A 181 33.69 8.25 16.71
C ILE A 181 32.57 7.50 15.98
N LYS A 182 31.63 8.21 15.34
CA LYS A 182 30.54 7.61 14.56
C LYS A 182 31.09 6.64 13.50
N TYR A 183 32.13 7.04 12.79
CA TYR A 183 32.75 6.25 11.73
C TYR A 183 33.42 4.99 12.27
N PHE A 184 34.29 5.13 13.30
CA PHE A 184 35.00 3.99 13.88
C PHE A 184 34.06 3.01 14.59
N THR A 185 33.06 3.53 15.30
CA THR A 185 32.03 2.68 15.92
C THR A 185 31.33 1.82 14.86
N ARG A 186 30.96 2.41 13.72
CA ARG A 186 30.34 1.67 12.63
C ARG A 186 31.27 0.59 12.04
N ILE A 187 32.53 0.88 11.83
CA ILE A 187 33.51 -0.10 11.34
C ILE A 187 33.68 -1.25 12.33
N LEU A 188 33.91 -0.91 13.60
CA LEU A 188 34.09 -1.90 14.66
C LEU A 188 32.89 -2.82 14.77
N LEU A 189 31.68 -2.27 14.80
CA LEU A 189 30.46 -3.08 14.94
C LEU A 189 30.18 -3.92 13.70
N LYS A 190 30.52 -3.47 12.50
CA LYS A 190 30.49 -4.31 11.29
C LYS A 190 31.46 -5.50 11.38
N TYR A 191 32.64 -5.28 11.94
CA TYR A 191 33.57 -6.36 12.20
C TYR A 191 33.02 -7.34 13.24
N VAL A 192 32.46 -6.83 14.36
CA VAL A 192 31.82 -7.68 15.38
C VAL A 192 30.65 -8.47 14.78
N MET A 193 29.82 -7.85 13.97
CA MET A 193 28.70 -8.54 13.28
C MET A 193 29.19 -9.71 12.43
N LYS A 194 30.31 -9.51 11.71
CA LYS A 194 30.87 -10.54 10.81
C LYS A 194 31.53 -11.69 11.55
N TYR A 195 32.32 -11.42 12.59
CA TYR A 195 33.16 -12.42 13.24
C TYR A 195 32.62 -12.94 14.56
N PHE A 196 31.62 -12.26 15.16
CA PHE A 196 31.03 -12.61 16.42
C PHE A 196 29.49 -12.62 16.38
N PRO A 197 28.89 -13.55 15.60
CA PRO A 197 27.44 -13.57 15.35
C PRO A 197 26.60 -13.75 16.64
N LYS A 198 27.19 -14.24 17.73
CA LYS A 198 26.53 -14.41 19.04
C LYS A 198 25.91 -13.11 19.60
N TYR A 199 26.38 -11.93 19.16
CA TYR A 199 25.86 -10.64 19.61
C TYR A 199 24.57 -10.22 18.86
N GLY A 200 24.16 -10.92 17.83
CA GLY A 200 22.91 -10.66 17.13
C GLY A 200 22.79 -9.23 16.54
N LEU A 201 23.94 -8.66 16.11
CA LEU A 201 23.98 -7.34 15.51
C LEU A 201 23.36 -7.38 14.10
N THR A 202 22.51 -6.41 13.81
CA THR A 202 21.97 -6.14 12.46
C THR A 202 22.50 -4.81 11.97
N THR A 203 22.43 -4.57 10.66
CA THR A 203 22.82 -3.27 10.08
C THR A 203 22.08 -2.11 10.74
N SER A 204 20.79 -2.26 11.01
CA SER A 204 19.97 -1.24 11.69
C SER A 204 20.46 -0.97 13.12
N LYS A 205 20.79 -2.02 13.89
CA LYS A 205 21.37 -1.86 15.24
C LYS A 205 22.72 -1.15 15.20
N ILE A 206 23.57 -1.50 14.23
CA ILE A 206 24.88 -0.87 14.04
C ILE A 206 24.72 0.63 13.76
N ASP A 207 23.82 1.02 12.86
CA ASP A 207 23.57 2.41 12.53
C ASP A 207 22.98 3.20 13.71
N MET A 208 22.12 2.57 14.51
CA MET A 208 21.59 3.16 15.74
C MET A 208 22.69 3.39 16.79
N ILE A 209 23.53 2.39 17.05
CA ILE A 209 24.63 2.50 18.03
C ILE A 209 25.67 3.52 17.56
N ALA A 210 26.01 3.54 16.26
CA ALA A 210 26.96 4.49 15.70
C ALA A 210 26.42 5.94 15.78
N ARG A 211 25.12 6.16 15.68
CA ARG A 211 24.50 7.47 15.93
C ARG A 211 24.52 7.83 17.42
N ALA A 212 24.15 6.90 18.28
CA ALA A 212 24.15 7.11 19.72
C ALA A 212 25.57 7.41 20.27
N SER A 213 26.62 6.81 19.66
CA SER A 213 28.00 7.02 20.11
C SER A 213 28.47 8.49 20.02
N VAL A 214 27.82 9.30 19.21
CA VAL A 214 28.08 10.75 19.10
C VAL A 214 27.72 11.47 20.39
N LEU A 215 26.77 10.95 21.17
CA LEU A 215 26.29 11.51 22.42
C LEU A 215 27.08 11.01 23.66
N HIS A 216 28.19 10.28 23.49
CA HIS A 216 28.95 9.69 24.61
C HIS A 216 29.37 10.70 25.66
N ASP A 217 29.59 11.95 25.27
CA ASP A 217 30.04 13.06 26.10
C ASP A 217 28.94 14.04 26.52
N ILE A 218 27.66 13.72 26.23
CA ILE A 218 26.53 14.63 26.50
C ILE A 218 26.45 15.05 27.97
N GLY A 219 26.88 14.22 28.89
CA GLY A 219 26.93 14.51 30.32
C GLY A 219 27.91 15.61 30.70
N LYS A 220 28.86 15.99 29.82
CA LYS A 220 29.74 17.17 30.03
C LYS A 220 28.95 18.48 30.18
N ILE A 221 27.70 18.53 29.71
CA ILE A 221 26.79 19.67 29.95
C ILE A 221 26.63 19.97 31.44
N GLY A 222 26.60 18.94 32.28
CA GLY A 222 26.45 19.08 33.74
C GLY A 222 27.77 19.40 34.51
N ILE A 223 28.93 19.40 33.85
CA ILE A 223 30.22 19.66 34.50
C ILE A 223 30.46 21.20 34.60
N PRO A 224 30.81 21.74 35.76
CA PRO A 224 31.13 23.14 35.90
C PRO A 224 32.35 23.56 35.05
N ASP A 225 32.28 24.73 34.40
CA ASP A 225 33.38 25.25 33.54
C ASP A 225 34.72 25.38 34.29
N ALA A 226 34.68 25.69 35.58
CA ALA A 226 35.87 25.76 36.41
C ALA A 226 36.65 24.43 36.49
N ILE A 227 35.96 23.30 36.30
CA ILE A 227 36.55 21.96 36.27
C ILE A 227 36.85 21.56 34.83
N LEU A 228 35.85 21.72 33.92
CA LEU A 228 35.94 21.28 32.53
C LEU A 228 37.06 22.00 31.76
N LEU A 229 37.23 23.29 32.01
CA LEU A 229 38.21 24.16 31.32
C LEU A 229 39.44 24.48 32.20
N LYS A 230 39.64 23.75 33.27
CA LYS A 230 40.76 24.01 34.20
C LYS A 230 42.11 23.89 33.50
N PRO A 231 42.92 24.96 33.51
CA PRO A 231 44.30 24.87 33.01
C PRO A 231 45.17 24.09 33.97
N GLY A 232 45.56 22.87 33.60
CA GLY A 232 46.48 22.03 34.38
C GLY A 232 45.82 20.70 34.84
N LYS A 233 46.44 20.07 35.83
CA LYS A 233 45.98 18.78 36.35
C LYS A 233 44.78 18.97 37.27
N LEU A 234 43.81 18.05 37.13
CA LEU A 234 42.66 17.96 38.03
C LEU A 234 43.07 17.36 39.36
N THR A 235 42.42 17.76 40.45
CA THR A 235 42.48 17.04 41.72
C THR A 235 41.69 15.73 41.62
N GLU A 236 41.88 14.83 42.57
CA GLU A 236 41.11 13.57 42.59
C GLU A 236 39.61 13.83 42.70
N GLU A 237 39.18 14.82 43.48
CA GLU A 237 37.77 15.18 43.64
C GLU A 237 37.19 15.77 42.34
N GLU A 238 37.91 16.63 41.66
CA GLU A 238 37.53 17.19 40.37
C GLU A 238 37.45 16.11 39.29
N PHE A 239 38.36 15.14 39.33
CA PHE A 239 38.36 14.00 38.40
C PHE A 239 37.15 13.10 38.63
N GLU A 240 36.73 12.87 39.87
CA GLU A 240 35.47 12.13 40.18
C GLU A 240 34.23 12.86 39.64
N VAL A 241 34.22 14.22 39.64
CA VAL A 241 33.14 14.98 39.03
C VAL A 241 33.09 14.77 37.51
N ILE A 242 34.26 14.82 36.83
CA ILE A 242 34.30 14.58 35.39
C ILE A 242 33.86 13.15 35.01
N LYS A 243 34.24 12.14 35.77
CA LYS A 243 33.80 10.75 35.50
C LYS A 243 32.30 10.57 35.46
N ARG A 244 31.52 11.47 36.04
CA ARG A 244 30.03 11.38 36.05
C ARG A 244 29.37 11.78 34.74
N HIS A 245 30.16 12.19 33.72
CA HIS A 245 29.59 12.60 32.41
C HIS A 245 29.09 11.41 31.54
N THR A 246 29.50 10.18 31.84
CA THR A 246 29.09 8.93 31.16
C THR A 246 27.92 8.26 31.82
#